data_88f7058799021f35b0f7ea61a3863737
#
_entry.id   88f7058799021f35b0f7ea61a3863737
#
_cell.length_a   1.000
_cell.length_b   1.000
_cell.length_c   1.000
_cell.angle_alpha   90.00
_cell.angle_beta   90.00
_cell.angle_gamma   90.00
#
_symmetry.space_group_name_H-M   'P 1'
#
loop_
_entity.id
_entity.type
_entity.pdbx_description
1 polymer ?
#
loop_
_entity_poly.entity_id
_entity_poly.type
_entity_poly.pdbx_seq_one_letter_code
_entity_poly.pdbx_strand_id
1 'polypeptide(L)'
;MYVRSFYDSDGDGIGDLGGVRSKLDYLQWLGVDAIWLSPTFPSPNVDWGYDVSDYLDVHPDYGTFGDLDAVIADAQRRGIEVWLDLVPNHTSIRHPWFRDHPDYYVWSDDVPNDWTSLFTQESAWTFDENRRRFYLHQFAPEQPDLDWWNPDVRREFERIIRFWFDRGVAGLRVDVAHGLVKDRDLRNGIDHMRDRPEVLEVYERWQKIAAEYDPKPTLMGETYVPPARLWRYATHLDLVQNFAFLRAPLRVESLRPLVEEVEAKLPSDRSPIWFGSNHDHSRLATRWAGGDERKARAALFILLTLRGTALLFQGDEIALTDGVVPPERITDLADPPRDPERSPMP
;
A
#
# COMPACT_ATOMS: atom_id res chain seq x y z
N MET A 1 -3.53 -8.47 -2.18
CA MET A 1 -3.15 -9.39 -3.30
C MET A 1 -2.10 -8.70 -4.13
N TYR A 2 -0.94 -9.34 -4.34
CA TYR A 2 0.10 -8.87 -5.24
C TYR A 2 -0.17 -9.47 -6.62
N VAL A 3 -0.85 -8.71 -7.49
CA VAL A 3 -1.43 -9.19 -8.75
C VAL A 3 -0.40 -9.92 -9.60
N ARG A 4 0.78 -9.33 -9.75
CA ARG A 4 1.89 -9.83 -10.57
C ARG A 4 2.32 -11.28 -10.27
N SER A 5 2.12 -11.77 -9.05
CA SER A 5 2.48 -13.12 -8.63
C SER A 5 1.29 -13.96 -8.12
N PHE A 6 0.06 -13.51 -8.38
CA PHE A 6 -1.12 -14.21 -7.91
C PHE A 6 -1.53 -15.35 -8.85
N TYR A 7 -1.86 -15.03 -10.09
CA TYR A 7 -2.20 -16.04 -11.11
C TYR A 7 -2.04 -15.46 -12.52
N ASP A 8 -1.25 -16.13 -13.33
CA ASP A 8 -1.00 -15.84 -14.74
C ASP A 8 -2.06 -16.56 -15.59
N SER A 9 -2.91 -15.81 -16.31
CA SER A 9 -4.01 -16.39 -17.07
C SER A 9 -3.69 -16.65 -18.53
N ASP A 10 -2.66 -16.01 -19.09
CA ASP A 10 -2.29 -16.09 -20.50
C ASP A 10 -0.93 -16.78 -20.76
N GLY A 11 -0.15 -17.05 -19.71
CA GLY A 11 1.08 -17.84 -19.76
C GLY A 11 2.31 -17.02 -20.09
N ASP A 12 2.29 -15.70 -19.89
CA ASP A 12 3.42 -14.82 -20.14
C ASP A 12 4.42 -14.75 -18.96
N GLY A 13 4.08 -15.32 -17.83
CA GLY A 13 4.88 -15.35 -16.60
C GLY A 13 4.53 -14.24 -15.61
N ILE A 14 3.51 -13.43 -15.90
CA ILE A 14 3.05 -12.31 -15.07
C ILE A 14 1.58 -12.56 -14.67
N GLY A 15 1.28 -12.45 -13.39
CA GLY A 15 -0.12 -12.52 -12.94
C GLY A 15 -0.91 -11.29 -13.39
N ASP A 16 -2.18 -11.48 -13.71
CA ASP A 16 -3.03 -10.49 -14.38
C ASP A 16 -4.47 -10.45 -13.82
N LEU A 17 -5.28 -9.50 -14.30
CA LEU A 17 -6.68 -9.33 -13.90
C LEU A 17 -7.56 -10.51 -14.35
N GLY A 18 -7.25 -11.15 -15.47
CA GLY A 18 -7.89 -12.39 -15.91
C GLY A 18 -7.67 -13.52 -14.92
N GLY A 19 -6.43 -13.60 -14.41
CA GLY A 19 -6.05 -14.53 -13.33
C GLY A 19 -6.80 -14.27 -12.04
N VAL A 20 -6.84 -13.01 -11.59
CA VAL A 20 -7.65 -12.61 -10.41
C VAL A 20 -9.10 -13.03 -10.61
N ARG A 21 -9.71 -12.70 -11.76
CA ARG A 21 -11.09 -13.02 -12.09
C ARG A 21 -11.36 -14.52 -12.06
N SER A 22 -10.44 -15.33 -12.59
CA SER A 22 -10.56 -16.79 -12.65
C SER A 22 -10.57 -17.45 -11.26
N LYS A 23 -10.04 -16.78 -10.23
CA LYS A 23 -9.94 -17.27 -8.86
C LYS A 23 -11.01 -16.71 -7.91
N LEU A 24 -11.96 -15.92 -8.39
CA LEU A 24 -13.02 -15.35 -7.53
C LEU A 24 -13.88 -16.41 -6.84
N ASP A 25 -14.14 -17.55 -7.47
CA ASP A 25 -14.87 -18.67 -6.82
C ASP A 25 -14.08 -19.27 -5.66
N TYR A 26 -12.76 -19.39 -5.81
CA TYR A 26 -11.86 -19.80 -4.73
C TYR A 26 -11.87 -18.79 -3.57
N LEU A 27 -11.78 -17.50 -3.88
CA LEU A 27 -11.80 -16.43 -2.87
C LEU A 27 -13.15 -16.37 -2.15
N GLN A 28 -14.25 -16.58 -2.85
CA GLN A 28 -15.58 -16.71 -2.24
C GLN A 28 -15.66 -17.92 -1.32
N TRP A 29 -15.16 -19.08 -1.76
CA TRP A 29 -15.11 -20.28 -0.94
C TRP A 29 -14.23 -20.09 0.31
N LEU A 30 -13.12 -19.37 0.18
CA LEU A 30 -12.25 -19.02 1.31
C LEU A 30 -12.95 -18.09 2.32
N GLY A 31 -13.99 -17.37 1.89
CA GLY A 31 -14.79 -16.50 2.75
C GLY A 31 -14.20 -15.11 2.93
N VAL A 32 -13.49 -14.58 1.94
CA VAL A 32 -13.00 -13.20 1.99
C VAL A 32 -14.12 -12.21 1.65
N ASP A 33 -14.19 -11.10 2.36
CA ASP A 33 -15.18 -10.04 2.13
C ASP A 33 -14.68 -9.00 1.11
N ALA A 34 -13.36 -8.81 1.03
CA ALA A 34 -12.74 -7.85 0.12
C ALA A 34 -11.39 -8.37 -0.39
N ILE A 35 -11.01 -7.94 -1.60
CA ILE A 35 -9.67 -8.10 -2.16
C ILE A 35 -9.04 -6.73 -2.37
N TRP A 36 -7.86 -6.50 -1.82
CA TRP A 36 -7.02 -5.37 -2.13
C TRP A 36 -6.00 -5.79 -3.19
N LEU A 37 -6.04 -5.16 -4.36
CA LEU A 37 -5.09 -5.35 -5.44
C LEU A 37 -3.91 -4.38 -5.23
N SER A 38 -2.66 -4.89 -5.25
CA SER A 38 -1.47 -4.05 -5.37
C SER A 38 -1.58 -3.13 -6.59
N PRO A 39 -0.76 -2.07 -6.73
CA PRO A 39 -0.97 -1.08 -7.77
C PRO A 39 -1.15 -1.71 -9.15
N THR A 40 -2.30 -1.41 -9.77
CA THR A 40 -2.65 -1.88 -11.14
C THR A 40 -2.55 -0.77 -12.17
N PHE A 41 -2.04 0.38 -11.79
CA PHE A 41 -1.86 1.55 -12.65
C PHE A 41 -0.62 1.40 -13.56
N PRO A 42 -0.58 2.06 -14.73
CA PRO A 42 0.61 2.15 -15.56
C PRO A 42 1.84 2.60 -14.76
N SER A 43 2.93 1.85 -14.92
CA SER A 43 4.19 2.06 -14.21
C SER A 43 5.36 1.63 -15.09
N PRO A 44 6.50 2.30 -15.06
CA PRO A 44 7.76 1.79 -15.62
C PRO A 44 8.31 0.56 -14.88
N ASN A 45 7.69 0.13 -13.77
CA ASN A 45 8.09 -1.01 -12.95
C ASN A 45 9.48 -0.86 -12.30
N VAL A 46 9.90 0.35 -11.98
CA VAL A 46 11.11 0.56 -11.17
C VAL A 46 10.89 0.04 -9.75
N ASP A 47 9.70 0.28 -9.19
CA ASP A 47 9.22 -0.29 -7.92
C ASP A 47 7.90 -1.07 -8.12
N TRP A 48 7.84 -1.84 -9.19
CA TRP A 48 6.80 -2.85 -9.45
C TRP A 48 5.36 -2.36 -9.24
N GLY A 49 5.05 -1.19 -9.84
CA GLY A 49 3.72 -0.58 -9.80
C GLY A 49 3.62 0.60 -8.85
N TYR A 50 4.52 0.74 -7.86
CA TYR A 50 4.50 1.88 -6.93
C TYR A 50 5.08 3.16 -7.55
N ASP A 51 5.80 3.10 -8.66
CA ASP A 51 6.22 4.24 -9.48
C ASP A 51 5.17 4.54 -10.57
N VAL A 52 4.01 5.08 -10.16
CA VAL A 52 2.84 5.31 -11.02
C VAL A 52 3.12 6.38 -12.08
N SER A 53 2.87 6.06 -13.35
CA SER A 53 2.99 7.00 -14.48
C SER A 53 1.64 7.53 -15.01
N ASP A 54 0.52 6.87 -14.66
CA ASP A 54 -0.84 7.33 -14.94
C ASP A 54 -1.80 6.74 -13.89
N TYR A 55 -2.56 7.59 -13.19
CA TYR A 55 -3.53 7.13 -12.19
C TYR A 55 -4.90 6.77 -12.76
N LEU A 56 -5.11 6.99 -14.03
CA LEU A 56 -6.43 6.87 -14.67
C LEU A 56 -6.46 5.80 -15.74
N ASP A 57 -5.51 4.86 -15.70
CA ASP A 57 -5.47 3.73 -16.62
C ASP A 57 -5.06 2.43 -15.90
N VAL A 58 -5.11 1.32 -16.60
CA VAL A 58 -4.70 -0.01 -16.14
C VAL A 58 -3.37 -0.36 -16.82
N HIS A 59 -2.44 -0.93 -16.03
CA HIS A 59 -1.14 -1.37 -16.56
C HIS A 59 -1.33 -2.45 -17.63
N PRO A 60 -0.70 -2.31 -18.81
CA PRO A 60 -0.91 -3.24 -19.93
C PRO A 60 -0.55 -4.70 -19.60
N ASP A 61 0.44 -4.95 -18.70
CA ASP A 61 0.76 -6.30 -18.24
C ASP A 61 -0.37 -6.94 -17.43
N TYR A 62 -1.29 -6.16 -16.89
CA TYR A 62 -2.40 -6.67 -16.06
C TYR A 62 -3.73 -6.74 -16.84
N GLY A 63 -3.80 -6.11 -18.02
CA GLY A 63 -5.00 -6.10 -18.84
C GLY A 63 -5.50 -4.69 -19.17
N THR A 64 -6.80 -4.56 -19.31
CA THR A 64 -7.49 -3.34 -19.73
C THR A 64 -8.49 -2.86 -18.66
N PHE A 65 -9.06 -1.66 -18.87
CA PHE A 65 -10.23 -1.22 -18.10
C PHE A 65 -11.37 -2.24 -18.14
N GLY A 66 -11.63 -2.86 -19.30
CA GLY A 66 -12.68 -3.86 -19.44
C GLY A 66 -12.43 -5.09 -18.55
N ASP A 67 -11.16 -5.48 -18.38
CA ASP A 67 -10.80 -6.59 -17.49
C ASP A 67 -10.99 -6.21 -16.03
N LEU A 68 -10.59 -4.99 -15.63
CA LEU A 68 -10.82 -4.51 -14.26
C LEU A 68 -12.32 -4.35 -13.96
N ASP A 69 -13.11 -3.77 -14.87
CA ASP A 69 -14.56 -3.66 -14.73
C ASP A 69 -15.20 -5.06 -14.59
N ALA A 70 -14.71 -6.04 -15.34
CA ALA A 70 -15.17 -7.42 -15.24
C ALA A 70 -14.81 -8.07 -13.89
N VAL A 71 -13.61 -7.81 -13.35
CA VAL A 71 -13.22 -8.26 -12.00
C VAL A 71 -14.16 -7.63 -10.97
N ILE A 72 -14.39 -6.31 -11.01
CA ILE A 72 -15.27 -5.61 -10.06
C ILE A 72 -16.68 -6.18 -10.11
N ALA A 73 -17.28 -6.29 -11.31
CA ALA A 73 -18.63 -6.80 -11.47
C ALA A 73 -18.78 -8.28 -11.02
N ASP A 74 -17.77 -9.11 -11.34
CA ASP A 74 -17.80 -10.54 -10.98
C ASP A 74 -17.58 -10.75 -9.48
N ALA A 75 -16.75 -9.94 -8.83
CA ALA A 75 -16.52 -9.94 -7.40
C ALA A 75 -17.79 -9.49 -6.64
N GLN A 76 -18.41 -8.37 -7.07
CA GLN A 76 -19.67 -7.88 -6.49
C GLN A 76 -20.79 -8.91 -6.51
N ARG A 77 -20.93 -9.69 -7.61
CA ARG A 77 -21.91 -10.79 -7.67
C ARG A 77 -21.67 -11.90 -6.64
N ARG A 78 -20.46 -12.00 -6.13
CA ARG A 78 -20.03 -12.96 -5.10
C ARG A 78 -20.01 -12.37 -3.69
N GLY A 79 -20.38 -11.09 -3.55
CA GLY A 79 -20.32 -10.38 -2.28
C GLY A 79 -18.89 -10.00 -1.87
N ILE A 80 -17.96 -9.93 -2.83
CA ILE A 80 -16.56 -9.54 -2.59
C ILE A 80 -16.35 -8.10 -3.08
N GLU A 81 -15.83 -7.25 -2.22
CA GLU A 81 -15.42 -5.91 -2.58
C GLU A 81 -14.05 -5.92 -3.28
N VAL A 82 -13.84 -4.99 -4.21
CA VAL A 82 -12.53 -4.76 -4.86
C VAL A 82 -11.99 -3.41 -4.43
N TRP A 83 -10.81 -3.44 -3.82
CA TRP A 83 -10.07 -2.25 -3.40
C TRP A 83 -8.81 -2.10 -4.23
N LEU A 84 -8.47 -0.86 -4.60
CA LEU A 84 -7.23 -0.55 -5.31
C LEU A 84 -6.19 0.05 -4.37
N ASP A 85 -4.92 -0.07 -4.76
CA ASP A 85 -3.82 0.61 -4.11
C ASP A 85 -3.67 2.02 -4.70
N LEU A 86 -3.83 3.05 -3.90
CA LEU A 86 -3.58 4.43 -4.28
C LEU A 86 -2.22 4.86 -3.74
N VAL A 87 -1.34 5.31 -4.62
CA VAL A 87 0.04 5.73 -4.29
C VAL A 87 0.13 7.26 -4.34
N PRO A 88 -0.24 7.98 -3.28
CA PRO A 88 -0.37 9.44 -3.35
C PRO A 88 0.88 10.20 -2.88
N ASN A 89 1.88 9.52 -2.32
CA ASN A 89 3.08 10.20 -1.81
C ASN A 89 3.98 10.72 -2.94
N HIS A 90 4.11 9.96 -4.02
CA HIS A 90 5.02 10.22 -5.13
C HIS A 90 4.40 9.72 -6.45
N THR A 91 5.03 10.08 -7.56
CA THR A 91 4.74 9.49 -8.88
C THR A 91 6.00 8.88 -9.46
N SER A 92 5.88 8.18 -10.59
CA SER A 92 7.06 7.95 -11.42
C SER A 92 7.62 9.28 -11.94
N ILE A 93 8.94 9.37 -12.07
CA ILE A 93 9.59 10.47 -12.80
C ILE A 93 9.10 10.55 -14.26
N ARG A 94 8.50 9.46 -14.79
CA ARG A 94 7.88 9.41 -16.12
C ARG A 94 6.44 9.88 -16.17
N HIS A 95 5.83 10.17 -15.02
CA HIS A 95 4.50 10.76 -14.98
C HIS A 95 4.50 12.12 -15.71
N PRO A 96 3.51 12.43 -16.57
CA PRO A 96 3.45 13.73 -17.27
C PRO A 96 3.57 14.93 -16.34
N TRP A 97 3.06 14.84 -15.11
CA TRP A 97 3.14 15.91 -14.13
C TRP A 97 4.58 16.32 -13.80
N PHE A 98 5.54 15.38 -13.72
CA PHE A 98 6.92 15.72 -13.41
C PHE A 98 7.54 16.67 -14.45
N ARG A 99 7.13 16.54 -15.72
CA ARG A 99 7.54 17.43 -16.80
C ARG A 99 6.72 18.70 -16.85
N ASP A 100 5.37 18.56 -16.80
CA ASP A 100 4.43 19.63 -17.19
C ASP A 100 3.96 20.48 -15.99
N HIS A 101 4.04 19.92 -14.77
CA HIS A 101 3.62 20.53 -13.51
C HIS A 101 4.71 20.40 -12.42
N PRO A 102 5.89 21.02 -12.62
CA PRO A 102 6.97 20.91 -11.65
C PRO A 102 6.59 21.42 -10.26
N ASP A 103 5.65 22.33 -10.16
CA ASP A 103 5.09 22.87 -8.92
C ASP A 103 4.27 21.84 -8.11
N TYR A 104 4.01 20.66 -8.69
CA TYR A 104 3.38 19.55 -7.96
C TYR A 104 4.38 18.78 -7.07
N TYR A 105 5.67 19.03 -7.19
CA TYR A 105 6.72 18.28 -6.49
C TYR A 105 7.50 19.14 -5.52
N VAL A 106 8.17 18.49 -4.56
CA VAL A 106 8.99 19.19 -3.57
C VAL A 106 10.38 19.43 -4.13
N TRP A 107 10.74 20.72 -4.26
CA TRP A 107 12.03 21.18 -4.81
C TRP A 107 12.81 22.04 -3.82
N SER A 108 14.16 22.00 -3.96
CA SER A 108 15.08 22.92 -3.29
C SER A 108 16.21 23.34 -4.23
N ASP A 109 16.81 24.51 -4.00
CA ASP A 109 17.95 25.00 -4.79
C ASP A 109 19.27 24.33 -4.36
N ASP A 110 19.31 23.77 -3.15
CA ASP A 110 20.41 22.98 -2.58
C ASP A 110 19.85 21.77 -1.81
N VAL A 111 20.72 20.94 -1.20
CA VAL A 111 20.30 19.87 -0.29
C VAL A 111 19.98 20.49 1.08
N PRO A 112 18.68 20.67 1.44
CA PRO A 112 18.31 21.53 2.56
C PRO A 112 18.46 20.86 3.92
N ASN A 113 18.53 19.53 3.97
CA ASN A 113 18.44 18.77 5.22
C ASN A 113 19.10 17.38 5.13
N ASP A 114 19.02 16.63 6.23
CA ASP A 114 19.61 15.29 6.42
C ASP A 114 18.67 14.14 6.07
N TRP A 115 17.61 14.38 5.30
CA TRP A 115 16.67 13.33 4.94
C TRP A 115 17.31 12.30 4.01
N THR A 116 17.03 11.02 4.30
CA THR A 116 17.56 9.88 3.54
C THR A 116 16.46 9.08 2.89
N SER A 117 16.76 8.50 1.74
CA SER A 117 15.92 7.53 1.06
C SER A 117 15.66 6.32 1.95
N LEU A 118 14.44 5.81 1.94
CA LEU A 118 14.05 4.60 2.68
C LEU A 118 14.61 3.31 2.07
N PHE A 119 14.97 3.35 0.78
CA PHE A 119 15.55 2.20 0.09
C PHE A 119 17.08 2.13 0.24
N THR A 120 17.77 3.25 0.00
CA THR A 120 19.24 3.25 -0.11
C THR A 120 19.93 3.80 1.14
N GLN A 121 19.22 4.48 2.03
CA GLN A 121 19.77 5.24 3.16
C GLN A 121 20.73 6.37 2.74
N GLU A 122 20.81 6.67 1.45
CA GLU A 122 21.52 7.83 0.91
C GLU A 122 20.62 9.09 0.95
N SER A 123 21.12 10.24 0.48
CA SER A 123 20.33 11.48 0.42
C SER A 123 19.00 11.26 -0.29
N ALA A 124 17.92 11.77 0.29
CA ALA A 124 16.60 11.78 -0.34
C ALA A 124 16.45 12.91 -1.40
N TRP A 125 17.52 13.56 -1.78
CA TRP A 125 17.53 14.67 -2.72
C TRP A 125 18.38 14.35 -3.94
N THR A 126 17.79 14.39 -5.14
CA THR A 126 18.48 14.19 -6.41
C THR A 126 18.45 15.45 -7.25
N PHE A 127 19.59 15.79 -7.87
CA PHE A 127 19.71 16.96 -8.73
C PHE A 127 19.12 16.70 -10.11
N ASP A 128 18.20 17.56 -10.55
CA ASP A 128 17.67 17.58 -11.92
C ASP A 128 18.49 18.57 -12.76
N GLU A 129 19.22 18.05 -13.73
CA GLU A 129 20.08 18.85 -14.62
C GLU A 129 19.30 19.86 -15.48
N ASN A 130 18.06 19.53 -15.85
CA ASN A 130 17.25 20.39 -16.71
C ASN A 130 16.74 21.63 -15.95
N ARG A 131 16.32 21.42 -14.67
CA ARG A 131 15.79 22.48 -13.82
C ARG A 131 16.85 23.14 -12.94
N ARG A 132 18.03 22.49 -12.82
CA ARG A 132 19.13 22.90 -11.95
C ARG A 132 18.72 23.10 -10.49
N ARG A 133 17.88 22.17 -10.02
CA ARG A 133 17.35 22.09 -8.66
C ARG A 133 17.35 20.65 -8.17
N PHE A 134 17.25 20.47 -6.86
CA PHE A 134 17.08 19.18 -6.23
C PHE A 134 15.59 18.89 -6.03
N TYR A 135 15.14 17.67 -6.35
CA TYR A 135 13.82 17.18 -5.97
C TYR A 135 13.93 16.15 -4.86
N LEU A 136 12.89 16.12 -4.01
CA LEU A 136 12.76 15.13 -2.94
C LEU A 136 12.27 13.78 -3.48
N HIS A 137 12.83 12.70 -2.95
CA HIS A 137 12.31 11.34 -3.11
C HIS A 137 12.50 10.53 -1.81
N GLN A 138 11.42 10.15 -1.16
CA GLN A 138 11.52 9.30 0.05
C GLN A 138 11.96 7.87 -0.28
N PHE A 139 11.76 7.44 -1.52
CA PHE A 139 12.09 6.10 -2.03
C PHE A 139 13.19 6.19 -3.09
N ALA A 140 12.98 5.62 -4.27
CA ALA A 140 13.96 5.70 -5.35
C ALA A 140 14.00 7.11 -5.99
N PRO A 141 15.14 7.52 -6.60
CA PRO A 141 15.21 8.75 -7.39
C PRO A 141 14.17 8.83 -8.51
N GLU A 142 13.72 7.69 -9.01
CA GLU A 142 12.65 7.60 -10.01
C GLU A 142 11.25 7.84 -9.46
N GLN A 143 11.11 8.07 -8.14
CA GLN A 143 9.84 8.29 -7.43
C GLN A 143 9.79 9.66 -6.74
N PRO A 144 9.77 10.79 -7.50
CA PRO A 144 9.73 12.13 -6.94
C PRO A 144 8.49 12.37 -6.08
N ASP A 145 8.69 12.93 -4.89
CA ASP A 145 7.64 13.19 -3.91
C ASP A 145 6.77 14.39 -4.30
N LEU A 146 5.47 14.22 -4.17
CA LEU A 146 4.49 15.28 -4.41
C LEU A 146 4.45 16.28 -3.26
N ASP A 147 4.20 17.54 -3.59
CA ASP A 147 3.98 18.63 -2.63
C ASP A 147 2.50 18.71 -2.24
N TRP A 148 2.14 18.11 -1.13
CA TRP A 148 0.79 18.12 -0.60
C TRP A 148 0.35 19.46 0.01
N TRP A 149 1.21 20.44 0.06
CA TRP A 149 0.81 21.82 0.32
C TRP A 149 0.21 22.49 -0.91
N ASN A 150 0.52 22.00 -2.11
CA ASN A 150 -0.06 22.50 -3.35
C ASN A 150 -1.54 22.08 -3.44
N PRO A 151 -2.49 23.05 -3.55
CA PRO A 151 -3.90 22.75 -3.63
C PRO A 151 -4.29 22.03 -4.94
N ASP A 152 -3.49 22.14 -5.99
CA ASP A 152 -3.75 21.48 -7.26
C ASP A 152 -3.47 19.98 -7.16
N VAL A 153 -2.39 19.57 -6.47
CA VAL A 153 -2.13 18.17 -6.14
C VAL A 153 -3.32 17.58 -5.37
N ARG A 154 -3.82 18.30 -4.35
CA ARG A 154 -4.99 17.84 -3.58
C ARG A 154 -6.22 17.66 -4.48
N ARG A 155 -6.50 18.58 -5.42
CA ARG A 155 -7.64 18.50 -6.35
C ARG A 155 -7.50 17.35 -7.34
N GLU A 156 -6.29 17.09 -7.84
CA GLU A 156 -6.04 15.96 -8.74
C GLU A 156 -6.33 14.62 -8.05
N PHE A 157 -5.87 14.43 -6.82
CA PHE A 157 -6.19 13.20 -6.09
C PHE A 157 -7.68 13.08 -5.73
N GLU A 158 -8.38 14.18 -5.44
CA GLU A 158 -9.84 14.16 -5.28
C GLU A 158 -10.54 13.70 -6.57
N ARG A 159 -10.05 14.13 -7.75
CA ARG A 159 -10.55 13.69 -9.06
C ARG A 159 -10.25 12.22 -9.32
N ILE A 160 -9.04 11.76 -9.01
CA ILE A 160 -8.63 10.35 -9.15
C ILE A 160 -9.51 9.44 -8.28
N ILE A 161 -9.73 9.80 -7.02
CA ILE A 161 -10.56 9.06 -6.08
C ILE A 161 -12.00 8.92 -6.61
N ARG A 162 -12.60 10.02 -7.07
CA ARG A 162 -13.96 10.00 -7.66
C ARG A 162 -14.01 9.12 -8.90
N PHE A 163 -13.02 9.22 -9.78
CA PHE A 163 -12.95 8.41 -10.99
C PHE A 163 -13.04 6.91 -10.68
N TRP A 164 -12.33 6.45 -9.65
CA TRP A 164 -12.33 5.04 -9.28
C TRP A 164 -13.59 4.62 -8.52
N PHE A 165 -14.12 5.46 -7.67
CA PHE A 165 -15.41 5.21 -6.98
C PHE A 165 -16.58 5.18 -7.97
N ASP A 166 -16.59 6.07 -8.96
CA ASP A 166 -17.60 6.08 -10.03
C ASP A 166 -17.58 4.79 -10.89
N ARG A 167 -16.43 4.09 -10.94
CA ARG A 167 -16.29 2.78 -11.60
C ARG A 167 -16.66 1.59 -10.70
N GLY A 168 -17.06 1.82 -9.46
CA GLY A 168 -17.48 0.77 -8.54
C GLY A 168 -16.36 0.16 -7.68
N VAL A 169 -15.20 0.80 -7.62
CA VAL A 169 -14.15 0.44 -6.64
C VAL A 169 -14.70 0.71 -5.24
N ALA A 170 -14.73 -0.32 -4.41
CA ALA A 170 -15.36 -0.29 -3.08
C ALA A 170 -14.43 0.20 -1.96
N GLY A 171 -13.15 0.44 -2.26
CA GLY A 171 -12.21 0.99 -1.29
C GLY A 171 -10.85 1.29 -1.90
N LEU A 172 -10.05 2.04 -1.14
CA LEU A 172 -8.68 2.39 -1.50
C LEU A 172 -7.74 2.06 -0.33
N ARG A 173 -6.64 1.37 -0.63
CA ARG A 173 -5.49 1.30 0.28
C ARG A 173 -4.58 2.47 -0.06
N VAL A 174 -4.38 3.35 0.90
CA VAL A 174 -3.54 4.54 0.75
C VAL A 174 -2.11 4.17 1.12
N ASP A 175 -1.26 4.11 0.12
CA ASP A 175 0.17 3.86 0.25
C ASP A 175 0.85 5.00 0.99
N VAL A 176 1.83 4.68 1.85
CA VAL A 176 2.60 5.66 2.63
C VAL A 176 1.71 6.75 3.27
N ALA A 177 0.56 6.35 3.84
CA ALA A 177 -0.45 7.30 4.32
C ALA A 177 0.08 8.33 5.34
N HIS A 178 1.19 8.05 6.00
CA HIS A 178 1.84 8.96 6.94
C HIS A 178 2.88 9.89 6.29
N GLY A 179 3.19 9.70 5.01
CA GLY A 179 4.30 10.37 4.31
C GLY A 179 3.92 11.56 3.45
N LEU A 180 2.62 11.82 3.20
CA LEU A 180 2.19 12.77 2.17
C LEU A 180 2.68 14.19 2.43
N VAL A 181 2.46 14.73 3.62
CA VAL A 181 2.79 16.10 3.97
C VAL A 181 4.18 16.18 4.59
N LYS A 182 5.05 17.03 4.02
CA LYS A 182 6.39 17.33 4.50
C LYS A 182 6.40 18.64 5.27
N ASP A 183 7.41 18.86 6.11
CA ASP A 183 7.63 20.13 6.75
C ASP A 183 7.92 21.22 5.71
N ARG A 184 7.20 22.35 5.76
CA ARG A 184 7.37 23.48 4.82
C ARG A 184 8.77 24.11 4.86
N ASP A 185 9.37 24.10 6.05
CA ASP A 185 10.69 24.68 6.26
C ASP A 185 11.83 23.69 5.98
N LEU A 186 11.49 22.46 5.56
CA LEU A 186 12.43 21.37 5.24
C LEU A 186 13.48 21.14 6.34
N ARG A 187 13.07 21.19 7.62
CA ARG A 187 13.96 21.05 8.77
C ARG A 187 14.54 19.64 8.85
N ASN A 188 15.73 19.51 9.43
CA ASN A 188 16.39 18.24 9.70
C ASN A 188 15.52 17.29 10.56
N GLY A 189 15.72 15.99 10.36
CA GLY A 189 15.11 14.92 11.14
C GLY A 189 13.89 14.27 10.46
N ILE A 190 13.76 12.97 10.65
CA ILE A 190 12.75 12.12 9.99
C ILE A 190 11.31 12.54 10.33
N ASP A 191 11.05 13.05 11.53
CA ASP A 191 9.73 13.53 11.95
C ASP A 191 9.28 14.81 11.19
N HIS A 192 10.18 15.43 10.42
CA HIS A 192 9.88 16.54 9.53
C HIS A 192 9.62 16.09 8.10
N MET A 193 10.14 14.93 7.70
CA MET A 193 9.88 14.33 6.39
C MET A 193 8.51 13.65 6.32
N ARG A 194 8.01 13.11 7.42
CA ARG A 194 6.77 12.31 7.47
C ARG A 194 6.02 12.42 8.80
N ASP A 195 4.83 11.82 8.88
CA ASP A 195 3.95 11.78 10.07
C ASP A 195 3.57 13.20 10.58
N ARG A 196 3.40 14.12 9.64
CA ARG A 196 2.95 15.49 9.93
C ARG A 196 1.45 15.49 10.22
N PRO A 197 0.99 16.22 11.27
CA PRO A 197 -0.43 16.26 11.63
C PRO A 197 -1.33 16.82 10.52
N GLU A 198 -0.78 17.65 9.65
CA GLU A 198 -1.50 18.29 8.55
C GLU A 198 -1.99 17.29 7.47
N VAL A 199 -1.45 16.07 7.46
CA VAL A 199 -1.93 14.99 6.58
C VAL A 199 -3.37 14.59 6.91
N LEU A 200 -3.82 14.77 8.13
CA LEU A 200 -5.18 14.43 8.57
C LEU A 200 -6.24 15.28 7.85
N GLU A 201 -5.93 16.52 7.48
CA GLU A 201 -6.82 17.37 6.68
C GLU A 201 -7.09 16.77 5.29
N VAL A 202 -6.09 16.08 4.71
CA VAL A 202 -6.24 15.38 3.42
C VAL A 202 -7.27 14.26 3.58
N TYR A 203 -7.15 13.47 4.64
CA TYR A 203 -8.07 12.35 4.89
C TYR A 203 -9.47 12.80 5.26
N GLU A 204 -9.63 13.90 6.00
CA GLU A 204 -10.95 14.49 6.25
C GLU A 204 -11.68 14.84 4.93
N ARG A 205 -10.95 15.39 3.95
CA ARG A 205 -11.51 15.69 2.63
C ARG A 205 -11.87 14.41 1.88
N TRP A 206 -11.01 13.39 1.88
CA TRP A 206 -11.28 12.12 1.21
C TRP A 206 -12.45 11.37 1.83
N GLN A 207 -12.59 11.42 3.16
CA GLN A 207 -13.76 10.87 3.84
C GLN A 207 -15.07 11.57 3.45
N LYS A 208 -15.04 12.89 3.22
CA LYS A 208 -16.21 13.62 2.70
C LYS A 208 -16.56 13.17 1.29
N ILE A 209 -15.57 12.91 0.44
CA ILE A 209 -15.80 12.36 -0.90
C ILE A 209 -16.38 10.95 -0.80
N ALA A 210 -15.79 10.06 0.01
CA ALA A 210 -16.31 8.72 0.19
C ALA A 210 -17.76 8.70 0.71
N ALA A 211 -18.13 9.66 1.56
CA ALA A 211 -19.49 9.78 2.10
C ALA A 211 -20.54 10.24 1.06
N GLU A 212 -20.13 10.64 -0.14
CA GLU A 212 -21.04 10.97 -1.24
C GLU A 212 -21.58 9.71 -1.95
N TYR A 213 -21.02 8.53 -1.65
CA TYR A 213 -21.34 7.24 -2.27
C TYR A 213 -22.14 6.33 -1.33
N ASP A 214 -22.99 5.48 -1.92
CA ASP A 214 -23.76 4.46 -1.21
C ASP A 214 -23.70 3.13 -1.99
N PRO A 215 -23.08 2.06 -1.46
CA PRO A 215 -22.38 2.05 -0.15
C PRO A 215 -21.14 2.96 -0.14
N LYS A 216 -20.80 3.47 1.05
CA LYS A 216 -19.61 4.29 1.25
C LYS A 216 -18.34 3.46 1.05
N PRO A 217 -17.43 3.85 0.12
CA PRO A 217 -16.15 3.18 -0.05
C PRO A 217 -15.24 3.28 1.17
N THR A 218 -14.45 2.24 1.40
CA THR A 218 -13.52 2.15 2.53
C THR A 218 -12.18 2.80 2.20
N LEU A 219 -11.64 3.59 3.14
CA LEU A 219 -10.28 4.13 3.07
C LEU A 219 -9.39 3.43 4.11
N MET A 220 -8.42 2.64 3.64
CA MET A 220 -7.43 1.96 4.47
C MET A 220 -6.06 2.62 4.33
N GLY A 221 -5.42 3.00 5.44
CA GLY A 221 -4.09 3.61 5.41
C GLY A 221 -2.97 2.65 5.77
N GLU A 222 -1.91 2.70 4.97
CA GLU A 222 -0.62 2.16 5.35
C GLU A 222 0.11 3.15 6.25
N THR A 223 0.31 2.79 7.53
CA THR A 223 0.82 3.73 8.53
C THR A 223 2.01 3.16 9.30
N TYR A 224 3.23 3.49 8.86
CA TYR A 224 4.46 3.17 9.59
C TYR A 224 4.77 4.22 10.65
N VAL A 225 3.93 4.28 11.67
CA VAL A 225 4.08 5.22 12.79
C VAL A 225 4.18 4.48 14.12
N PRO A 226 4.77 5.09 15.16
CA PRO A 226 4.74 4.52 16.50
C PRO A 226 3.29 4.25 16.96
N PRO A 227 3.01 3.16 17.71
CA PRO A 227 1.66 2.85 18.18
C PRO A 227 0.94 4.02 18.83
N ALA A 228 1.65 4.83 19.60
CA ALA A 228 1.09 6.02 20.26
C ALA A 228 0.56 7.08 19.28
N ARG A 229 0.96 7.03 18.00
CA ARG A 229 0.53 7.97 16.95
C ARG A 229 -0.51 7.37 16.00
N LEU A 230 -0.66 6.04 15.97
CA LEU A 230 -1.56 5.32 15.06
C LEU A 230 -3.01 5.80 15.19
N TRP A 231 -3.44 6.13 16.41
CA TRP A 231 -4.82 6.53 16.70
C TRP A 231 -5.27 7.81 16.01
N ARG A 232 -4.34 8.69 15.66
CA ARG A 232 -4.67 9.90 14.87
C ARG A 232 -5.20 9.54 13.50
N TYR A 233 -4.60 8.52 12.86
CA TYR A 233 -5.05 8.04 11.56
C TYR A 233 -6.37 7.27 11.66
N ALA A 234 -6.54 6.46 12.70
CA ALA A 234 -7.76 5.68 12.92
C ALA A 234 -9.02 6.52 13.15
N THR A 235 -8.89 7.81 13.46
CA THR A 235 -10.03 8.74 13.54
C THR A 235 -10.40 9.36 12.20
N HIS A 236 -9.51 9.27 11.19
CA HIS A 236 -9.67 9.91 9.88
C HIS A 236 -9.73 8.90 8.72
N LEU A 237 -9.24 7.68 8.91
CA LEU A 237 -9.35 6.58 7.96
C LEU A 237 -10.26 5.50 8.55
N ASP A 238 -10.94 4.74 7.71
CA ASP A 238 -11.83 3.68 8.18
C ASP A 238 -11.04 2.53 8.79
N LEU A 239 -9.90 2.21 8.19
CA LEU A 239 -8.98 1.16 8.61
C LEU A 239 -7.53 1.67 8.58
N VAL A 240 -6.71 1.21 9.53
CA VAL A 240 -5.27 1.55 9.59
C VAL A 240 -4.44 0.30 9.87
N GLN A 241 -3.37 0.12 9.12
CA GLN A 241 -2.49 -1.02 9.25
C GLN A 241 -1.58 -0.88 10.48
N ASN A 242 -1.58 -1.89 11.36
CA ASN A 242 -0.76 -1.92 12.57
C ASN A 242 0.54 -2.69 12.35
N PHE A 243 1.57 -2.01 11.89
CA PHE A 243 2.88 -2.61 11.65
C PHE A 243 3.63 -3.04 12.91
N ALA A 244 3.29 -2.50 14.08
CA ALA A 244 3.86 -2.97 15.34
C ALA A 244 3.44 -4.43 15.60
N PHE A 245 2.18 -4.78 15.32
CA PHE A 245 1.70 -6.16 15.43
C PHE A 245 2.37 -7.07 14.39
N LEU A 246 2.40 -6.66 13.12
CA LEU A 246 3.07 -7.40 12.06
C LEU A 246 4.51 -7.77 12.45
N ARG A 247 5.29 -6.79 12.95
CA ARG A 247 6.72 -6.94 13.25
C ARG A 247 7.01 -7.69 14.55
N ALA A 248 6.02 -7.81 15.42
CA ALA A 248 6.20 -8.49 16.70
C ALA A 248 6.48 -9.99 16.51
N PRO A 249 7.34 -10.60 17.32
CA PRO A 249 7.50 -12.06 17.36
C PRO A 249 6.18 -12.74 17.75
N LEU A 250 5.91 -13.94 17.21
CA LEU A 250 4.75 -14.76 17.58
C LEU A 250 4.93 -15.32 19.00
N ARG A 251 4.79 -14.47 20.00
CA ARG A 251 4.87 -14.79 21.42
C ARG A 251 3.83 -14.00 22.19
N VAL A 252 3.25 -14.59 23.22
CA VAL A 252 2.21 -13.94 24.00
C VAL A 252 2.70 -12.63 24.67
N GLU A 253 3.95 -12.61 25.12
CA GLU A 253 4.57 -11.45 25.75
C GLU A 253 4.76 -10.28 24.79
N SER A 254 4.83 -10.54 23.48
CA SER A 254 4.99 -9.53 22.43
C SER A 254 3.65 -9.08 21.87
N LEU A 255 2.74 -10.01 21.57
CA LEU A 255 1.47 -9.71 20.91
C LEU A 255 0.40 -9.20 21.85
N ARG A 256 0.31 -9.77 23.07
CA ARG A 256 -0.74 -9.42 24.04
C ARG A 256 -0.76 -7.93 24.39
N PRO A 257 0.36 -7.26 24.71
CA PRO A 257 0.34 -5.82 25.00
C PRO A 257 -0.15 -4.98 23.84
N LEU A 258 0.17 -5.38 22.59
CA LEU A 258 -0.28 -4.67 21.38
C LEU A 258 -1.79 -4.81 21.18
N VAL A 259 -2.33 -6.01 21.41
CA VAL A 259 -3.79 -6.23 21.35
C VAL A 259 -4.50 -5.45 22.45
N GLU A 260 -4.02 -5.51 23.70
CA GLU A 260 -4.60 -4.77 24.83
C GLU A 260 -4.55 -3.26 24.61
N GLU A 261 -3.47 -2.73 24.00
CA GLU A 261 -3.37 -1.31 23.65
C GLU A 261 -4.42 -0.92 22.60
N VAL A 262 -4.60 -1.72 21.57
CA VAL A 262 -5.63 -1.50 20.53
C VAL A 262 -7.02 -1.52 21.14
N GLU A 263 -7.35 -2.54 21.94
CA GLU A 263 -8.65 -2.65 22.61
C GLU A 263 -8.94 -1.50 23.57
N ALA A 264 -7.92 -0.95 24.21
CA ALA A 264 -8.06 0.17 25.14
C ALA A 264 -8.23 1.53 24.45
N LYS A 265 -7.69 1.70 23.25
CA LYS A 265 -7.58 3.02 22.60
C LYS A 265 -8.49 3.19 21.39
N LEU A 266 -8.77 2.12 20.65
CA LEU A 266 -9.62 2.21 19.47
C LEU A 266 -11.09 2.31 19.90
N PRO A 267 -11.84 3.31 19.38
CA PRO A 267 -13.28 3.40 19.65
C PRO A 267 -14.01 2.10 19.27
N SER A 268 -15.04 1.75 20.01
CA SER A 268 -15.77 0.48 19.84
C SER A 268 -16.48 0.35 18.48
N ASP A 269 -16.75 1.47 17.83
CA ASP A 269 -17.32 1.56 16.48
C ASP A 269 -16.27 1.47 15.36
N ARG A 270 -14.99 1.32 15.72
CA ARG A 270 -13.88 1.16 14.77
C ARG A 270 -13.32 -0.25 14.80
N SER A 271 -12.88 -0.72 13.63
CA SER A 271 -12.30 -2.05 13.43
C SER A 271 -10.78 -1.98 13.35
N PRO A 272 -10.04 -2.67 14.24
CA PRO A 272 -8.60 -2.81 14.07
C PRO A 272 -8.28 -3.74 12.89
N ILE A 273 -7.09 -3.59 12.31
CA ILE A 273 -6.53 -4.53 11.34
C ILE A 273 -5.44 -5.39 11.99
N TRP A 274 -5.54 -6.68 11.78
CA TRP A 274 -4.55 -7.67 12.19
C TRP A 274 -3.98 -8.37 10.96
N PHE A 275 -2.68 -8.38 10.80
CA PHE A 275 -2.01 -9.05 9.69
C PHE A 275 -0.63 -9.56 10.09
N GLY A 276 -0.24 -10.68 9.48
CA GLY A 276 1.02 -11.37 9.76
C GLY A 276 2.04 -11.25 8.65
N SER A 277 1.65 -10.83 7.45
CA SER A 277 2.50 -10.66 6.27
C SER A 277 1.86 -9.72 5.27
N ASN A 278 2.65 -9.20 4.35
CA ASN A 278 2.25 -8.49 3.15
C ASN A 278 3.35 -8.66 2.09
N HIS A 279 3.27 -7.94 0.98
CA HIS A 279 4.25 -8.00 -0.10
C HIS A 279 5.58 -7.25 0.19
N ASP A 280 5.71 -6.62 1.35
CA ASP A 280 6.93 -5.92 1.82
C ASP A 280 7.56 -6.58 3.05
N HIS A 281 6.96 -7.64 3.54
CA HIS A 281 7.45 -8.36 4.72
C HIS A 281 7.34 -9.85 4.52
N SER A 282 8.39 -10.54 4.91
CA SER A 282 8.48 -12.01 4.91
C SER A 282 7.17 -12.66 5.34
N ARG A 283 6.76 -13.69 4.62
CA ARG A 283 5.48 -14.40 4.81
C ARG A 283 5.33 -14.90 6.25
N LEU A 284 4.11 -14.90 6.75
CA LEU A 284 3.75 -15.38 8.09
C LEU A 284 4.35 -16.77 8.37
N ALA A 285 4.22 -17.68 7.41
CA ALA A 285 4.72 -19.05 7.54
C ALA A 285 6.25 -19.13 7.69
N THR A 286 6.99 -18.24 7.05
CA THR A 286 8.45 -18.12 7.23
C THR A 286 8.79 -17.45 8.55
N ARG A 287 8.34 -16.22 8.72
CA ARG A 287 8.79 -15.33 9.79
C ARG A 287 8.29 -15.73 11.17
N TRP A 288 7.01 -16.08 11.29
CA TRP A 288 6.42 -16.49 12.57
C TRP A 288 6.52 -17.98 12.83
N ALA A 289 6.41 -18.80 11.79
CA ALA A 289 6.32 -20.25 11.95
C ALA A 289 7.61 -21.00 11.66
N GLY A 290 8.60 -20.40 10.96
CA GLY A 290 9.83 -21.06 10.55
C GLY A 290 9.57 -22.27 9.65
N GLY A 291 8.51 -22.23 8.84
CA GLY A 291 8.08 -23.32 7.97
C GLY A 291 7.27 -24.44 8.68
N ASP A 292 6.98 -24.31 9.98
CA ASP A 292 6.12 -25.27 10.68
C ASP A 292 4.64 -24.93 10.43
N GLU A 293 3.97 -25.78 9.65
CA GLU A 293 2.56 -25.65 9.28
C GLU A 293 1.62 -25.52 10.50
N ARG A 294 1.91 -26.23 11.61
CA ARG A 294 1.07 -26.17 12.82
C ARG A 294 1.15 -24.80 13.49
N LYS A 295 2.35 -24.21 13.48
CA LYS A 295 2.53 -22.83 13.99
C LYS A 295 1.89 -21.81 13.06
N ALA A 296 1.98 -21.99 11.74
CA ALA A 296 1.31 -21.13 10.77
C ALA A 296 -0.22 -21.16 10.96
N ARG A 297 -0.81 -22.33 11.16
CA ARG A 297 -2.23 -22.48 11.49
C ARG A 297 -2.61 -21.79 12.80
N ALA A 298 -1.76 -21.91 13.83
CA ALA A 298 -2.00 -21.22 15.10
C ALA A 298 -1.93 -19.69 14.95
N ALA A 299 -0.99 -19.20 14.13
CA ALA A 299 -0.89 -17.76 13.81
C ALA A 299 -2.14 -17.25 13.08
N LEU A 300 -2.60 -17.98 12.04
CA LEU A 300 -3.85 -17.66 11.34
C LEU A 300 -5.06 -17.69 12.27
N PHE A 301 -5.14 -18.68 13.15
CA PHE A 301 -6.23 -18.78 14.12
C PHE A 301 -6.27 -17.51 15.01
N ILE A 302 -5.13 -17.01 15.45
CA ILE A 302 -5.05 -15.76 16.23
C ILE A 302 -5.58 -14.60 15.39
N LEU A 303 -5.11 -14.42 14.14
CA LEU A 303 -5.55 -13.33 13.27
C LEU A 303 -7.06 -13.35 13.02
N LEU A 304 -7.62 -14.54 12.76
CA LEU A 304 -9.03 -14.72 12.41
C LEU A 304 -9.99 -14.68 13.61
N THR A 305 -9.48 -14.76 14.85
CA THR A 305 -10.30 -14.77 16.06
C THR A 305 -10.19 -13.49 16.91
N LEU A 306 -9.21 -12.63 16.61
CA LEU A 306 -9.16 -11.31 17.21
C LEU A 306 -10.32 -10.44 16.70
N ARG A 307 -10.84 -9.56 17.55
CA ARG A 307 -11.85 -8.58 17.14
C ARG A 307 -11.26 -7.66 16.08
N GLY A 308 -11.94 -7.51 14.95
CA GLY A 308 -11.53 -6.61 13.88
C GLY A 308 -11.43 -7.28 12.52
N THR A 309 -10.63 -6.70 11.67
CA THR A 309 -10.41 -7.14 10.29
C THR A 309 -9.11 -7.94 10.20
N ALA A 310 -9.19 -9.18 9.77
CA ALA A 310 -8.02 -9.97 9.40
C ALA A 310 -7.61 -9.63 7.95
N LEU A 311 -6.38 -9.15 7.77
CA LEU A 311 -5.81 -8.93 6.44
C LEU A 311 -4.82 -10.06 6.15
N LEU A 312 -5.14 -10.90 5.18
CA LEU A 312 -4.31 -12.02 4.74
C LEU A 312 -3.54 -11.63 3.47
N PHE A 313 -2.28 -12.00 3.42
CA PHE A 313 -1.53 -11.99 2.18
C PHE A 313 -1.75 -13.30 1.44
N GLN A 314 -1.86 -13.24 0.11
CA GLN A 314 -2.04 -14.45 -0.72
C GLN A 314 -1.01 -15.53 -0.36
N GLY A 315 -1.49 -16.75 -0.09
CA GLY A 315 -0.66 -17.87 0.35
C GLY A 315 -0.60 -18.07 1.86
N ASP A 316 -1.03 -17.11 2.68
CA ASP A 316 -1.12 -17.30 4.14
C ASP A 316 -2.06 -18.47 4.46
N GLU A 317 -3.17 -18.60 3.70
CA GLU A 317 -4.21 -19.62 3.85
C GLU A 317 -3.71 -21.04 3.62
N ILE A 318 -2.63 -21.20 2.87
CA ILE A 318 -1.97 -22.49 2.60
C ILE A 318 -0.61 -22.62 3.29
N ALA A 319 -0.29 -21.70 4.20
CA ALA A 319 1.00 -21.63 4.89
C ALA A 319 2.21 -21.54 3.92
N LEU A 320 2.05 -20.80 2.81
CA LEU A 320 3.12 -20.58 1.84
C LEU A 320 4.28 -19.83 2.50
N THR A 321 5.50 -20.36 2.34
CA THR A 321 6.73 -19.73 2.81
C THR A 321 7.31 -18.79 1.76
N ASP A 322 8.27 -17.96 2.16
CA ASP A 322 9.07 -17.18 1.23
C ASP A 322 9.74 -18.09 0.20
N GLY A 323 9.80 -17.64 -1.04
CA GLY A 323 10.48 -18.36 -2.10
C GLY A 323 12.00 -18.23 -1.99
N VAL A 324 12.70 -19.17 -2.59
CA VAL A 324 14.16 -19.09 -2.76
C VAL A 324 14.45 -18.46 -4.11
N VAL A 325 14.84 -17.20 -4.09
CA VAL A 325 15.15 -16.44 -5.32
C VAL A 325 16.66 -16.46 -5.56
N PRO A 326 17.14 -16.97 -6.70
CA PRO A 326 18.55 -16.91 -7.04
C PRO A 326 19.05 -15.45 -7.10
N PRO A 327 20.27 -15.15 -6.62
CA PRO A 327 20.77 -13.77 -6.56
C PRO A 327 20.69 -13.00 -7.88
N GLU A 328 20.91 -13.71 -9.00
CA GLU A 328 20.85 -13.13 -10.35
C GLU A 328 19.42 -12.81 -10.84
N ARG A 329 18.40 -13.21 -10.08
CA ARG A 329 16.98 -12.93 -10.35
C ARG A 329 16.37 -11.95 -9.35
N ILE A 330 17.16 -11.47 -8.40
CA ILE A 330 16.72 -10.40 -7.49
C ILE A 330 16.65 -9.11 -8.29
N THR A 331 15.50 -8.45 -8.25
CA THR A 331 15.23 -7.24 -9.02
C THR A 331 14.73 -6.09 -8.15
N ASP A 332 14.42 -6.35 -6.89
CA ASP A 332 13.93 -5.35 -5.98
C ASP A 332 15.01 -4.35 -5.55
N LEU A 333 14.63 -3.09 -5.40
CA LEU A 333 15.51 -1.99 -4.99
C LEU A 333 15.73 -1.94 -3.48
N ALA A 334 14.87 -2.57 -2.69
CA ALA A 334 14.97 -2.56 -1.23
C ALA A 334 16.13 -3.43 -0.73
N ASP A 335 16.68 -3.06 0.43
CA ASP A 335 17.65 -3.88 1.15
C ASP A 335 17.14 -4.16 2.59
N PRO A 336 16.82 -5.41 2.93
CA PRO A 336 16.84 -6.62 2.08
C PRO A 336 15.77 -6.60 0.99
N PRO A 337 15.99 -7.35 -0.14
CA PRO A 337 15.04 -7.40 -1.25
C PRO A 337 13.77 -8.18 -0.86
N ARG A 338 12.64 -7.75 -1.43
CA ARG A 338 11.30 -8.30 -1.15
C ARG A 338 10.87 -9.41 -2.14
N ASP A 339 11.74 -9.78 -3.11
CA ASP A 339 11.44 -10.85 -4.08
C ASP A 339 11.03 -12.18 -3.43
N PRO A 340 11.62 -12.61 -2.29
CA PRO A 340 11.24 -13.88 -1.66
C PRO A 340 9.76 -13.97 -1.26
N GLU A 341 9.19 -12.96 -0.60
CA GLU A 341 7.79 -12.95 -0.21
C GLU A 341 6.84 -12.68 -1.38
N ARG A 342 7.34 -12.08 -2.47
CA ARG A 342 6.59 -11.80 -3.71
C ARG A 342 6.57 -12.98 -4.67
N SER A 343 7.10 -14.14 -4.27
CA SER A 343 7.10 -15.37 -5.07
C SER A 343 5.69 -15.76 -5.49
N PRO A 344 5.52 -16.35 -6.71
CA PRO A 344 4.23 -16.76 -7.23
C PRO A 344 3.49 -17.74 -6.33
N MET A 345 2.16 -17.69 -6.38
CA MET A 345 1.29 -18.72 -5.83
C MET A 345 1.50 -20.04 -6.61
N PRO A 346 1.39 -21.21 -5.94
CA PRO A 346 1.54 -22.50 -6.59
C PRO A 346 0.38 -22.83 -7.54
#